data_d4cc0d1938757a87cf4659e14cb622f3
#
_entry.id   d4cc0d1938757a87cf4659e14cb622f3
#
_cell.length_a   1.000
_cell.length_b   1.000
_cell.length_c   1.000
_cell.angle_alpha   90.00
_cell.angle_beta   90.00
_cell.angle_gamma   90.00
#
_symmetry.space_group_name_H-M   'P 1'
#
loop_
_entity.id
_entity.type
_entity.pdbx_description
1 polymer ?
#
loop_
_entity_poly.entity_id
_entity_poly.type
_entity_poly.pdbx_seq_one_letter_code
_entity_poly.pdbx_strand_id
1 'polypeptide(L)'
;MACNAASPVRDADDWDPPVVDPQGAPGSMPGEQVVFDANKESEGHDFFRLGGLDLSKDGRWMLYGVDVAGDERYDFRIRDLAGLETGEPVSELPEQFTGIGSACFTPDGQWVFWVELDDSWRPLAVWRHRVGTAVESDVCVYRETDERFWVGVGISFDERNIVIGTGSKTTTEVLMLPVATPEGEFQAFIPRQNDIEYDVSFACFEGAGENGADVPLAVVYHNAANPNFEIDVIDMRGHEPPYRLGEGVCIAAGSPYGCEHGEPDKPITEAYF
;
A
#
# COMPACT_ATOMS: atom_id res chain seq x y z
N MET A 1 -5.40 16.52 -9.73
CA MET A 1 -4.13 16.41 -8.98
C MET A 1 -3.01 16.88 -9.89
N ALA A 2 -2.16 17.76 -9.43
CA ALA A 2 -1.01 18.22 -10.19
C ALA A 2 0.26 17.68 -9.53
N CYS A 3 1.10 17.00 -10.29
CA CYS A 3 2.45 16.64 -9.86
C CYS A 3 3.43 17.65 -10.44
N ASN A 4 4.40 18.11 -9.63
CA ASN A 4 5.51 18.90 -10.16
C ASN A 4 6.44 17.99 -10.96
N ALA A 5 6.53 18.21 -12.26
CA ALA A 5 7.59 17.60 -13.05
C ALA A 5 8.94 18.14 -12.55
N ALA A 6 9.85 17.21 -12.32
CA ALA A 6 11.25 17.37 -11.98
C ALA A 6 11.71 18.82 -11.76
N SER A 7 11.47 19.35 -10.57
CA SER A 7 12.36 20.38 -10.04
C SER A 7 13.77 19.77 -10.04
N PRO A 8 14.82 20.51 -10.44
CA PRO A 8 16.18 20.03 -10.32
C PRO A 8 16.36 19.51 -8.90
N VAL A 9 17.04 18.37 -8.77
CA VAL A 9 17.34 17.71 -7.48
C VAL A 9 17.72 18.80 -6.50
N ARG A 10 16.79 19.16 -5.61
CA ARG A 10 17.05 20.15 -4.56
C ARG A 10 17.90 19.45 -3.51
N ASP A 11 18.91 20.14 -3.05
CA ASP A 11 19.66 19.70 -1.87
C ASP A 11 18.66 19.45 -0.73
N ALA A 12 18.84 18.38 0.04
CA ALA A 12 17.91 18.01 1.12
C ALA A 12 17.67 19.12 2.15
N ASP A 13 18.54 20.11 2.19
CA ASP A 13 18.48 21.29 3.07
C ASP A 13 17.68 22.47 2.49
N ASP A 14 17.21 22.40 1.22
CA ASP A 14 16.48 23.48 0.53
C ASP A 14 15.03 23.06 0.22
N TRP A 15 14.33 22.60 1.26
CA TRP A 15 12.93 22.16 1.14
C TRP A 15 11.96 23.31 1.45
N ASP A 16 11.90 24.29 0.56
CA ASP A 16 10.79 25.25 0.54
C ASP A 16 9.67 24.66 -0.34
N PRO A 17 8.54 24.25 0.23
CA PRO A 17 7.42 23.77 -0.58
C PRO A 17 6.94 24.89 -1.50
N PRO A 18 6.57 24.58 -2.75
CA PRO A 18 6.03 25.59 -3.65
C PRO A 18 4.79 26.24 -3.03
N VAL A 19 4.72 27.58 -3.09
CA VAL A 19 3.52 28.32 -2.65
C VAL A 19 2.41 28.02 -3.65
N VAL A 20 1.42 27.25 -3.23
CA VAL A 20 0.24 26.93 -4.04
C VAL A 20 -0.75 28.10 -3.98
N ASP A 21 -1.11 28.64 -5.14
CA ASP A 21 -2.27 29.55 -5.25
C ASP A 21 -3.56 28.69 -5.33
N PRO A 22 -4.36 28.61 -4.27
CA PRO A 22 -5.59 27.81 -4.27
C PRO A 22 -6.67 28.37 -5.21
N GLN A 23 -6.49 29.57 -5.74
CA GLN A 23 -7.38 30.20 -6.73
C GLN A 23 -6.82 30.11 -8.15
N GLY A 24 -5.60 29.63 -8.32
CA GLY A 24 -4.95 29.45 -9.61
C GLY A 24 -5.63 28.36 -10.45
N ALA A 25 -5.64 28.53 -11.76
CA ALA A 25 -6.08 27.46 -12.65
C ALA A 25 -5.07 26.28 -12.62
N PRO A 26 -5.52 25.02 -12.74
CA PRO A 26 -4.61 23.88 -12.85
C PRO A 26 -3.57 24.07 -13.97
N GLY A 27 -2.31 23.79 -13.70
CA GLY A 27 -1.21 23.97 -14.64
C GLY A 27 -0.70 25.43 -14.75
N SER A 28 -1.17 26.34 -13.87
CA SER A 28 -0.78 27.76 -13.92
C SER A 28 0.56 28.07 -13.26
N MET A 29 1.06 27.19 -12.42
CA MET A 29 2.33 27.38 -11.71
C MET A 29 3.52 26.93 -12.57
N PRO A 30 4.68 27.58 -12.48
CA PRO A 30 5.87 27.12 -13.18
C PRO A 30 6.25 25.68 -12.79
N GLY A 31 6.37 24.79 -13.76
CA GLY A 31 6.69 23.38 -13.57
C GLY A 31 5.51 22.50 -13.10
N GLU A 32 4.32 23.07 -12.95
CA GLU A 32 3.11 22.30 -12.68
C GLU A 32 2.62 21.59 -13.94
N GLN A 33 2.31 20.31 -13.81
CA GLN A 33 1.70 19.51 -14.87
C GLN A 33 0.45 18.80 -14.33
N VAL A 34 -0.63 18.87 -15.12
CA VAL A 34 -1.88 18.20 -14.78
C VAL A 34 -1.80 16.75 -15.25
N VAL A 35 -1.66 15.82 -14.30
CA VAL A 35 -1.62 14.37 -14.58
C VAL A 35 -3.02 13.76 -14.67
N PHE A 36 -3.99 14.35 -13.97
CA PHE A 36 -5.38 13.92 -13.95
C PHE A 36 -6.31 15.12 -13.70
N ASP A 37 -7.24 15.35 -14.61
CA ASP A 37 -8.26 16.39 -14.51
C ASP A 37 -9.64 15.74 -14.37
N ALA A 38 -10.12 15.62 -13.13
CA ALA A 38 -11.40 14.98 -12.84
C ALA A 38 -12.60 15.66 -13.55
N ASN A 39 -12.51 16.97 -13.85
CA ASN A 39 -13.58 17.66 -14.57
C ASN A 39 -13.66 17.17 -16.03
N LYS A 40 -12.50 16.96 -16.67
CA LYS A 40 -12.46 16.42 -18.04
C LYS A 40 -12.84 14.95 -18.08
N GLU A 41 -12.32 14.16 -17.15
CA GLU A 41 -12.63 12.72 -17.07
C GLU A 41 -14.11 12.46 -16.77
N SER A 42 -14.78 13.37 -16.08
CA SER A 42 -16.22 13.26 -15.76
C SER A 42 -17.15 13.68 -16.90
N GLU A 43 -16.65 14.28 -17.97
CA GLU A 43 -17.48 14.72 -19.10
C GLU A 43 -18.23 13.55 -19.75
N GLY A 44 -19.56 13.70 -19.87
CA GLY A 44 -20.42 12.68 -20.46
C GLY A 44 -20.89 11.58 -19.52
N HIS A 45 -20.54 11.66 -18.23
CA HIS A 45 -21.01 10.74 -17.19
C HIS A 45 -21.97 11.45 -16.24
N ASP A 46 -23.09 10.78 -15.89
CA ASP A 46 -24.06 11.28 -14.89
C ASP A 46 -23.50 11.18 -13.47
N PHE A 47 -22.57 10.25 -13.23
CA PHE A 47 -21.85 10.05 -12.00
C PHE A 47 -20.36 9.86 -12.30
N PHE A 48 -19.50 10.38 -11.43
CA PHE A 48 -18.05 10.17 -11.54
C PHE A 48 -17.40 10.23 -10.17
N ARG A 49 -16.59 9.23 -9.85
CA ARG A 49 -15.79 9.15 -8.64
C ARG A 49 -14.41 8.57 -8.95
N LEU A 50 -13.37 9.28 -8.51
CA LEU A 50 -12.01 8.72 -8.48
C LEU A 50 -11.90 7.84 -7.22
N GLY A 51 -11.70 6.53 -7.41
CA GLY A 51 -11.63 5.55 -6.33
C GLY A 51 -10.22 5.26 -5.85
N GLY A 52 -9.25 5.38 -6.73
CA GLY A 52 -7.84 5.16 -6.40
C GLY A 52 -6.92 5.86 -7.39
N LEU A 53 -5.76 6.25 -6.92
CA LEU A 53 -4.68 6.78 -7.75
C LEU A 53 -3.35 6.39 -7.12
N ASP A 54 -2.49 5.78 -7.91
CA ASP A 54 -1.15 5.37 -7.52
C ASP A 54 -0.15 5.77 -8.60
N LEU A 55 1.09 6.05 -8.22
CA LEU A 55 2.16 6.44 -9.12
C LEU A 55 3.37 5.53 -8.91
N SER A 56 3.98 5.10 -10.01
CA SER A 56 5.29 4.45 -9.91
C SER A 56 6.33 5.41 -9.33
N LYS A 57 7.35 4.88 -8.66
CA LYS A 57 8.37 5.67 -7.94
C LYS A 57 9.16 6.60 -8.88
N ASP A 58 9.34 6.19 -10.13
CA ASP A 58 9.97 7.02 -11.18
C ASP A 58 9.02 8.07 -11.77
N GLY A 59 7.74 8.08 -11.37
CA GLY A 59 6.73 9.01 -11.85
C GLY A 59 6.25 8.78 -13.29
N ARG A 60 6.67 7.68 -13.93
CA ARG A 60 6.32 7.37 -15.31
C ARG A 60 4.90 6.86 -15.47
N TRP A 61 4.45 6.00 -14.56
CA TRP A 61 3.16 5.32 -14.66
C TRP A 61 2.19 5.82 -13.62
N MET A 62 0.95 6.03 -14.03
CA MET A 62 -0.18 6.32 -13.15
C MET A 62 -1.22 5.23 -13.28
N LEU A 63 -1.52 4.56 -12.18
CA LEU A 63 -2.65 3.65 -12.03
C LEU A 63 -3.79 4.43 -11.39
N TYR A 64 -4.96 4.45 -12.01
CA TYR A 64 -6.11 5.14 -11.45
C TYR A 64 -7.39 4.37 -11.71
N GLY A 65 -8.31 4.42 -10.76
CA GLY A 65 -9.60 3.75 -10.83
C GLY A 65 -10.75 4.73 -10.77
N VAL A 66 -11.73 4.57 -11.64
CA VAL A 66 -12.92 5.41 -11.70
C VAL A 66 -14.18 4.56 -11.57
N ASP A 67 -15.17 5.09 -10.86
CA ASP A 67 -16.54 4.58 -10.84
C ASP A 67 -17.43 5.61 -11.56
N VAL A 68 -18.07 5.18 -12.63
CA VAL A 68 -19.01 6.01 -13.42
C VAL A 68 -20.46 5.52 -13.30
N ALA A 69 -20.68 4.44 -12.56
CA ALA A 69 -21.98 3.84 -12.30
C ALA A 69 -22.55 4.22 -10.93
N GLY A 70 -21.69 4.56 -9.96
CA GLY A 70 -22.07 4.85 -8.58
C GLY A 70 -22.30 3.59 -7.74
N ASP A 71 -21.67 2.48 -8.12
CA ASP A 71 -21.83 1.19 -7.46
C ASP A 71 -20.58 0.70 -6.71
N GLU A 72 -19.56 1.58 -6.58
CA GLU A 72 -18.30 1.33 -5.89
C GLU A 72 -17.45 0.18 -6.50
N ARG A 73 -17.72 -0.20 -7.74
CA ARG A 73 -16.85 -1.01 -8.57
C ARG A 73 -16.06 -0.09 -9.49
N TYR A 74 -14.76 -0.26 -9.47
CA TYR A 74 -13.87 0.66 -10.18
C TYR A 74 -13.30 0.02 -11.43
N ASP A 75 -13.23 0.83 -12.50
CA ASP A 75 -12.46 0.49 -13.68
C ASP A 75 -11.09 1.15 -13.58
N PHE A 76 -10.06 0.32 -13.38
CA PHE A 76 -8.69 0.79 -13.27
C PHE A 76 -7.99 0.76 -14.64
N ARG A 77 -7.14 1.77 -14.86
CA ARG A 77 -6.36 1.97 -16.08
C ARG A 77 -4.96 2.41 -15.72
N ILE A 78 -4.04 2.20 -16.67
CA ILE A 78 -2.65 2.63 -16.55
C ILE A 78 -2.39 3.71 -17.59
N ARG A 79 -1.86 4.85 -17.15
CA ARG A 79 -1.51 6.00 -17.98
C ARG A 79 0.00 6.16 -18.01
N ASP A 80 0.58 6.29 -19.22
CA ASP A 80 2.00 6.64 -19.42
C ASP A 80 2.15 8.16 -19.34
N LEU A 81 2.89 8.63 -18.35
CA LEU A 81 3.14 10.04 -18.10
C LEU A 81 4.43 10.55 -18.76
N ALA A 82 5.18 9.70 -19.46
CA ALA A 82 6.46 10.10 -20.09
C ALA A 82 6.31 11.30 -21.04
N GLY A 83 5.14 11.47 -21.67
CA GLY A 83 4.83 12.61 -22.53
C GLY A 83 4.86 13.96 -21.82
N LEU A 84 4.62 14.00 -20.51
CA LEU A 84 4.55 15.24 -19.74
C LEU A 84 5.89 15.99 -19.74
N GLU A 85 7.02 15.27 -19.67
CA GLU A 85 8.35 15.89 -19.68
C GLU A 85 8.68 16.56 -21.02
N THR A 86 8.12 16.05 -22.11
CA THR A 86 8.38 16.51 -23.48
C THR A 86 7.28 17.43 -24.02
N GLY A 87 6.18 17.59 -23.28
CA GLY A 87 5.00 18.33 -23.73
C GLY A 87 4.14 17.54 -24.72
N GLU A 88 4.39 16.23 -24.84
CA GLU A 88 3.57 15.33 -25.66
C GLU A 88 2.32 14.87 -24.88
N PRO A 89 1.26 14.46 -25.56
CA PRO A 89 0.09 13.92 -24.88
C PRO A 89 0.41 12.66 -24.07
N VAL A 90 -0.19 12.55 -22.89
CA VAL A 90 -0.21 11.30 -22.14
C VAL A 90 -1.03 10.25 -22.88
N SER A 91 -0.70 8.98 -22.69
CA SER A 91 -1.40 7.86 -23.35
C SER A 91 -1.82 6.81 -22.33
N GLU A 92 -2.97 6.19 -22.60
CA GLU A 92 -3.43 5.04 -21.83
C GLU A 92 -2.81 3.76 -22.38
N LEU A 93 -2.42 2.85 -21.50
CA LEU A 93 -2.13 1.47 -21.89
C LEU A 93 -3.43 0.72 -22.23
N PRO A 94 -3.36 -0.33 -23.03
CA PRO A 94 -4.55 -1.09 -23.42
C PRO A 94 -5.17 -1.91 -22.26
N GLU A 95 -4.44 -2.14 -21.19
CA GLU A 95 -4.88 -2.91 -20.03
C GLU A 95 -5.98 -2.16 -19.27
N GLN A 96 -7.07 -2.86 -18.97
CA GLN A 96 -8.17 -2.35 -18.17
C GLN A 96 -8.63 -3.42 -17.18
N PHE A 97 -8.71 -3.04 -15.90
CA PHE A 97 -9.20 -3.90 -14.83
C PHE A 97 -10.61 -3.42 -14.48
N THR A 98 -11.62 -4.15 -14.92
CA THR A 98 -13.02 -3.71 -14.85
C THR A 98 -13.74 -4.29 -13.65
N GLY A 99 -14.47 -3.45 -12.91
CA GLY A 99 -15.34 -3.85 -11.81
C GLY A 99 -14.59 -4.40 -10.61
N ILE A 100 -13.38 -3.91 -10.33
CA ILE A 100 -12.53 -4.38 -9.23
C ILE A 100 -12.66 -3.49 -7.97
N GLY A 101 -12.19 -4.01 -6.83
CA GLY A 101 -12.26 -3.28 -5.56
C GLY A 101 -11.14 -2.24 -5.39
N SER A 102 -9.92 -2.62 -5.67
CA SER A 102 -8.74 -1.78 -5.55
C SER A 102 -7.56 -2.35 -6.32
N ALA A 103 -6.54 -1.53 -6.53
CA ALA A 103 -5.28 -1.97 -7.13
C ALA A 103 -4.12 -1.08 -6.65
N CYS A 104 -2.90 -1.62 -6.70
CA CYS A 104 -1.66 -0.88 -6.43
C CYS A 104 -0.54 -1.33 -7.38
N PHE A 105 0.42 -0.42 -7.63
CA PHE A 105 1.68 -0.76 -8.30
C PHE A 105 2.70 -1.38 -7.34
N THR A 106 3.63 -2.17 -7.88
CA THR A 106 4.96 -2.25 -7.28
C THR A 106 5.70 -0.91 -7.46
N PRO A 107 6.64 -0.54 -6.55
CA PRO A 107 7.33 0.76 -6.64
C PRO A 107 8.01 1.03 -7.99
N ASP A 108 8.49 -0.01 -8.67
CA ASP A 108 9.09 0.08 -10.01
C ASP A 108 8.06 0.21 -11.16
N GLY A 109 6.76 0.15 -10.84
CA GLY A 109 5.68 0.25 -11.81
C GLY A 109 5.59 -0.91 -12.81
N GLN A 110 6.30 -2.04 -12.57
CA GLN A 110 6.28 -3.16 -13.49
C GLN A 110 5.14 -4.15 -13.25
N TRP A 111 4.56 -4.14 -12.06
CA TRP A 111 3.48 -5.03 -11.67
C TRP A 111 2.33 -4.27 -11.02
N VAL A 112 1.12 -4.76 -11.28
CA VAL A 112 -0.11 -4.33 -10.60
C VAL A 112 -0.65 -5.51 -9.81
N PHE A 113 -1.02 -5.28 -8.56
CA PHE A 113 -1.82 -6.21 -7.78
C PHE A 113 -3.20 -5.63 -7.61
N TRP A 114 -4.24 -6.42 -7.93
CA TRP A 114 -5.62 -5.94 -7.91
C TRP A 114 -6.56 -6.93 -7.22
N VAL A 115 -7.66 -6.39 -6.68
CA VAL A 115 -8.61 -7.12 -5.84
C VAL A 115 -9.90 -7.40 -6.60
N GLU A 116 -10.21 -8.69 -6.76
CA GLU A 116 -11.47 -9.18 -7.30
C GLU A 116 -12.59 -9.05 -6.26
N LEU A 117 -13.76 -8.58 -6.71
CA LEU A 117 -15.00 -8.57 -5.93
C LEU A 117 -15.93 -9.70 -6.37
N ASP A 118 -16.68 -10.28 -5.42
CA ASP A 118 -17.80 -11.16 -5.78
C ASP A 118 -19.08 -10.37 -6.11
N ASP A 119 -20.14 -11.09 -6.42
CA ASP A 119 -21.44 -10.47 -6.75
C ASP A 119 -22.05 -9.65 -5.59
N SER A 120 -21.58 -9.86 -4.37
CA SER A 120 -22.01 -9.17 -3.15
C SER A 120 -21.04 -8.03 -2.74
N TRP A 121 -20.15 -7.58 -3.62
CA TRP A 121 -19.09 -6.59 -3.36
C TRP A 121 -18.05 -7.02 -2.31
N ARG A 122 -17.98 -8.31 -1.98
CA ARG A 122 -16.95 -8.80 -1.06
C ARG A 122 -15.62 -8.93 -1.81
N PRO A 123 -14.54 -8.27 -1.37
CA PRO A 123 -13.20 -8.50 -1.89
C PRO A 123 -12.72 -9.88 -1.43
N LEU A 124 -12.44 -10.77 -2.39
CA LEU A 124 -12.17 -12.18 -2.10
C LEU A 124 -10.87 -12.72 -2.68
N ALA A 125 -10.27 -12.07 -3.65
CA ALA A 125 -9.05 -12.58 -4.26
C ALA A 125 -8.12 -11.45 -4.69
N VAL A 126 -6.83 -11.75 -4.70
CA VAL A 126 -5.80 -10.88 -5.25
C VAL A 126 -5.20 -11.50 -6.49
N TRP A 127 -5.11 -10.70 -7.53
CA TRP A 127 -4.51 -11.05 -8.81
C TRP A 127 -3.24 -10.24 -9.03
N ARG A 128 -2.33 -10.80 -9.77
CA ARG A 128 -1.08 -10.16 -10.21
C ARG A 128 -1.07 -10.00 -11.71
N HIS A 129 -0.81 -8.79 -12.16
CA HIS A 129 -0.69 -8.39 -13.55
C HIS A 129 0.72 -7.85 -13.83
N ARG A 130 1.31 -8.21 -14.95
CA ARG A 130 2.53 -7.60 -15.44
C ARG A 130 2.21 -6.50 -16.42
N VAL A 131 2.63 -5.27 -16.14
CA VAL A 131 2.39 -4.09 -16.99
C VAL A 131 2.92 -4.35 -18.41
N GLY A 132 2.11 -4.02 -19.41
CA GLY A 132 2.41 -4.26 -20.82
C GLY A 132 1.99 -5.65 -21.33
N THR A 133 1.24 -6.42 -20.53
CA THR A 133 0.70 -7.73 -20.97
C THR A 133 -0.82 -7.71 -21.02
N ALA A 134 -1.43 -8.73 -21.60
CA ALA A 134 -2.88 -8.86 -21.64
C ALA A 134 -3.42 -9.28 -20.25
N VAL A 135 -4.53 -8.66 -19.79
CA VAL A 135 -5.17 -8.93 -18.49
C VAL A 135 -5.62 -10.39 -18.36
N GLU A 136 -5.93 -11.06 -19.49
CA GLU A 136 -6.25 -12.48 -19.52
C GLU A 136 -5.09 -13.39 -19.09
N SER A 137 -3.88 -12.86 -19.03
CA SER A 137 -2.69 -13.58 -18.55
C SER A 137 -2.45 -13.42 -17.04
N ASP A 138 -3.30 -12.67 -16.34
CA ASP A 138 -3.17 -12.42 -14.92
C ASP A 138 -3.24 -13.69 -14.10
N VAL A 139 -2.53 -13.69 -12.98
CA VAL A 139 -2.42 -14.85 -12.10
C VAL A 139 -3.11 -14.54 -10.77
N CYS A 140 -4.09 -15.36 -10.38
CA CYS A 140 -4.65 -15.31 -9.03
C CYS A 140 -3.58 -15.79 -8.02
N VAL A 141 -3.10 -14.87 -7.18
CA VAL A 141 -2.02 -15.15 -6.21
C VAL A 141 -2.54 -15.43 -4.80
N TYR A 142 -3.78 -15.03 -4.52
CA TYR A 142 -4.46 -15.33 -3.27
C TYR A 142 -5.97 -15.40 -3.48
N ARG A 143 -6.64 -16.36 -2.83
CA ARG A 143 -8.10 -16.44 -2.80
C ARG A 143 -8.60 -16.86 -1.43
N GLU A 144 -9.40 -16.00 -0.83
CA GLU A 144 -10.07 -16.26 0.45
C GLU A 144 -11.38 -17.04 0.23
N THR A 145 -11.45 -18.20 0.82
CA THR A 145 -12.61 -19.09 0.68
C THR A 145 -13.65 -18.95 1.81
N ASP A 146 -13.24 -18.33 2.93
CA ASP A 146 -14.15 -18.06 4.04
C ASP A 146 -14.88 -16.73 3.80
N GLU A 147 -16.19 -16.79 3.61
CA GLU A 147 -17.03 -15.64 3.30
C GLU A 147 -17.05 -14.56 4.40
N ARG A 148 -16.58 -14.88 5.61
CA ARG A 148 -16.45 -13.93 6.70
C ARG A 148 -15.29 -12.95 6.52
N PHE A 149 -14.33 -13.27 5.66
CA PHE A 149 -13.10 -12.51 5.48
C PHE A 149 -13.16 -11.66 4.22
N TRP A 150 -12.61 -10.48 4.34
CA TRP A 150 -12.42 -9.50 3.27
C TRP A 150 -10.92 -9.35 3.00
N VAL A 151 -10.57 -9.10 1.76
CA VAL A 151 -9.18 -9.09 1.30
C VAL A 151 -8.80 -7.70 0.80
N GLY A 152 -7.60 -7.24 1.12
CA GLY A 152 -7.00 -6.05 0.57
C GLY A 152 -5.55 -6.30 0.16
N VAL A 153 -5.01 -5.47 -0.72
CA VAL A 153 -3.61 -5.53 -1.14
C VAL A 153 -3.01 -4.13 -1.16
N GLY A 154 -1.74 -4.02 -0.84
CA GLY A 154 -0.98 -2.78 -0.88
C GLY A 154 0.53 -3.02 -0.82
N ILE A 155 1.28 -1.94 -0.79
CA ILE A 155 2.73 -1.96 -0.60
C ILE A 155 3.02 -1.55 0.84
N SER A 156 3.97 -2.22 1.49
CA SER A 156 4.44 -1.84 2.83
C SER A 156 5.03 -0.42 2.83
N PHE A 157 4.99 0.24 4.00
CA PHE A 157 5.48 1.61 4.13
C PHE A 157 6.96 1.78 3.73
N ASP A 158 7.78 0.75 3.98
CA ASP A 158 9.19 0.71 3.57
C ASP A 158 9.39 0.33 2.09
N GLU A 159 8.31 0.13 1.32
CA GLU A 159 8.30 -0.25 -0.10
C GLU A 159 9.01 -1.58 -0.42
N ARG A 160 9.27 -2.42 0.60
CA ARG A 160 10.02 -3.67 0.41
C ARG A 160 9.12 -4.90 0.23
N ASN A 161 7.85 -4.80 0.64
CA ASN A 161 6.93 -5.92 0.58
C ASN A 161 5.60 -5.56 -0.08
N ILE A 162 5.06 -6.50 -0.83
CA ILE A 162 3.65 -6.53 -1.24
C ILE A 162 2.92 -7.22 -0.10
N VAL A 163 1.86 -6.61 0.40
CA VAL A 163 1.14 -7.05 1.59
C VAL A 163 -0.31 -7.33 1.24
N ILE A 164 -0.79 -8.52 1.57
CA ILE A 164 -2.21 -8.87 1.54
C ILE A 164 -2.72 -8.90 2.97
N GLY A 165 -3.68 -8.05 3.28
CA GLY A 165 -4.45 -8.12 4.51
C GLY A 165 -5.74 -8.88 4.28
N THR A 166 -6.07 -9.81 5.17
CA THR A 166 -7.39 -10.46 5.18
C THR A 166 -7.96 -10.45 6.58
N GLY A 167 -9.24 -10.09 6.69
CA GLY A 167 -9.86 -9.88 8.00
C GLY A 167 -11.35 -10.14 8.04
N SER A 168 -11.80 -10.66 9.18
CA SER A 168 -13.18 -10.74 9.60
C SER A 168 -13.47 -9.72 10.71
N LYS A 169 -14.57 -9.89 11.44
CA LYS A 169 -14.89 -9.01 12.59
C LYS A 169 -13.97 -9.19 13.80
N THR A 170 -13.33 -10.35 13.94
CA THR A 170 -12.58 -10.72 15.16
C THR A 170 -11.26 -11.42 14.86
N THR A 171 -10.92 -11.58 13.58
CA THR A 171 -9.74 -12.36 13.18
C THR A 171 -9.11 -11.72 11.96
N THR A 172 -7.80 -11.50 11.99
CA THR A 172 -7.04 -10.98 10.85
C THR A 172 -5.86 -11.89 10.51
N GLU A 173 -5.35 -11.74 9.29
CA GLU A 173 -4.12 -12.35 8.83
C GLU A 173 -3.46 -11.42 7.81
N VAL A 174 -2.15 -11.33 7.88
CA VAL A 174 -1.33 -10.58 6.92
C VAL A 174 -0.39 -11.55 6.21
N LEU A 175 -0.40 -11.49 4.89
CA LEU A 175 0.55 -12.22 4.05
C LEU A 175 1.49 -11.22 3.39
N MET A 176 2.71 -11.63 3.17
CA MET A 176 3.74 -10.79 2.55
C MET A 176 4.47 -11.50 1.42
N LEU A 177 4.94 -10.71 0.48
CA LEU A 177 5.79 -11.13 -0.63
C LEU A 177 6.81 -10.02 -0.89
N PRO A 178 8.14 -10.32 -0.93
CA PRO A 178 9.12 -9.29 -1.25
C PRO A 178 8.88 -8.67 -2.62
N VAL A 179 8.91 -7.33 -2.70
CA VAL A 179 8.80 -6.58 -3.97
C VAL A 179 9.87 -7.01 -4.98
N ALA A 180 11.05 -7.41 -4.50
CA ALA A 180 12.14 -7.90 -5.35
C ALA A 180 11.83 -9.22 -6.09
N THR A 181 10.83 -9.97 -5.64
CA THR A 181 10.43 -11.26 -6.23
C THR A 181 8.91 -11.32 -6.43
N PRO A 182 8.31 -10.43 -7.22
CA PRO A 182 6.85 -10.28 -7.32
C PRO A 182 6.15 -11.51 -7.92
N GLU A 183 6.89 -12.39 -8.57
CA GLU A 183 6.38 -13.67 -9.11
C GLU A 183 6.41 -14.82 -8.08
N GLY A 184 6.90 -14.57 -6.87
CA GLY A 184 6.95 -15.54 -5.78
C GLY A 184 5.58 -15.88 -5.19
N GLU A 185 5.60 -16.62 -4.09
CA GLU A 185 4.41 -17.00 -3.33
C GLU A 185 4.29 -16.14 -2.07
N PHE A 186 3.08 -15.70 -1.77
CA PHE A 186 2.78 -15.01 -0.51
C PHE A 186 2.93 -15.95 0.67
N GLN A 187 3.55 -15.46 1.74
CA GLN A 187 3.68 -16.19 2.99
C GLN A 187 2.96 -15.45 4.10
N ALA A 188 2.25 -16.18 4.96
CA ALA A 188 1.63 -15.59 6.15
C ALA A 188 2.73 -14.99 7.04
N PHE A 189 2.61 -13.72 7.40
CA PHE A 189 3.52 -13.07 8.35
C PHE A 189 3.38 -13.71 9.74
N ILE A 190 2.16 -13.74 10.26
CA ILE A 190 1.75 -14.54 11.41
C ILE A 190 0.53 -15.36 10.98
N PRO A 191 0.56 -16.71 11.09
CA PRO A 191 -0.58 -17.53 10.70
C PRO A 191 -1.86 -17.17 11.45
N ARG A 192 -2.98 -17.23 10.74
CA ARG A 192 -4.32 -16.95 11.25
C ARG A 192 -4.62 -17.72 12.53
N GLN A 193 -5.12 -17.01 13.54
CA GLN A 193 -5.61 -17.58 14.78
C GLN A 193 -7.01 -17.04 15.05
N ASN A 194 -7.96 -17.92 15.36
CA ASN A 194 -9.34 -17.49 15.62
C ASN A 194 -9.41 -16.52 16.79
N ASP A 195 -10.22 -15.47 16.64
CA ASP A 195 -10.45 -14.40 17.61
C ASP A 195 -9.18 -13.59 17.97
N ILE A 196 -8.15 -13.69 17.14
CA ILE A 196 -6.98 -12.84 17.21
C ILE A 196 -7.00 -11.85 16.04
N GLU A 197 -6.96 -10.59 16.41
CA GLU A 197 -6.77 -9.47 15.49
C GLU A 197 -5.34 -8.96 15.61
N TYR A 198 -4.68 -8.76 14.48
CA TYR A 198 -3.41 -8.08 14.42
C TYR A 198 -3.27 -7.30 13.12
N ASP A 199 -2.46 -6.26 13.16
CA ASP A 199 -1.97 -5.53 12.01
C ASP A 199 -0.45 -5.40 12.09
N VAL A 200 0.21 -5.22 10.97
CA VAL A 200 1.66 -5.10 10.90
C VAL A 200 2.09 -3.96 9.99
N SER A 201 2.99 -3.12 10.49
CA SER A 201 3.69 -2.11 9.71
C SER A 201 5.15 -2.50 9.59
N PHE A 202 5.67 -2.46 8.35
CA PHE A 202 7.07 -2.76 8.08
C PHE A 202 7.88 -1.47 7.98
N ALA A 203 9.07 -1.48 8.56
CA ALA A 203 10.03 -0.40 8.46
C ALA A 203 11.44 -0.96 8.28
N CYS A 204 12.27 -0.25 7.55
CA CYS A 204 13.67 -0.62 7.39
C CYS A 204 14.56 0.60 7.66
N PHE A 205 15.46 0.47 8.62
CA PHE A 205 16.46 1.49 8.94
C PHE A 205 17.76 1.15 8.20
N GLU A 206 17.96 1.82 7.07
CA GLU A 206 19.10 1.58 6.19
C GLU A 206 20.42 1.96 6.89
N GLY A 207 21.38 1.03 6.87
CA GLY A 207 22.70 1.25 7.43
C GLY A 207 22.77 1.43 8.94
N ALA A 208 21.68 1.24 9.67
CA ALA A 208 21.63 1.46 11.13
C ALA A 208 22.19 0.29 11.96
N GLY A 209 22.38 -0.86 11.34
CA GLY A 209 22.93 -2.05 12.01
C GLY A 209 24.44 -2.09 12.06
N GLU A 210 24.99 -3.14 12.68
CA GLU A 210 26.43 -3.38 12.75
C GLU A 210 27.04 -3.45 11.34
N ASN A 211 28.18 -2.79 11.16
CA ASN A 211 28.89 -2.69 9.88
C ASN A 211 28.08 -2.04 8.75
N GLY A 212 27.10 -1.20 9.06
CA GLY A 212 26.25 -0.55 8.07
C GLY A 212 25.21 -1.48 7.44
N ALA A 213 24.82 -2.55 8.12
CA ALA A 213 23.72 -3.40 7.66
C ALA A 213 22.36 -2.73 7.87
N ASP A 214 21.39 -3.09 7.04
CA ASP A 214 20.00 -2.67 7.22
C ASP A 214 19.37 -3.36 8.44
N VAL A 215 18.44 -2.66 9.08
CA VAL A 215 17.66 -3.18 10.22
C VAL A 215 16.17 -3.18 9.83
N PRO A 216 15.67 -4.28 9.24
CA PRO A 216 14.25 -4.44 8.97
C PRO A 216 13.51 -4.79 10.26
N LEU A 217 12.44 -4.04 10.55
CA LEU A 217 11.58 -4.23 11.70
C LEU A 217 10.13 -4.41 11.25
N ALA A 218 9.38 -5.18 12.04
CA ALA A 218 7.93 -5.23 11.97
C ALA A 218 7.34 -4.72 13.29
N VAL A 219 6.42 -3.77 13.18
CA VAL A 219 5.63 -3.26 14.31
C VAL A 219 4.28 -3.94 14.24
N VAL A 220 3.98 -4.78 15.22
CA VAL A 220 2.77 -5.61 15.26
C VAL A 220 1.84 -5.10 16.36
N TYR A 221 0.64 -4.69 15.96
CA TYR A 221 -0.43 -4.30 16.86
C TYR A 221 -1.43 -5.45 16.95
N HIS A 222 -1.68 -6.01 18.15
CA HIS A 222 -2.47 -7.24 18.30
C HIS A 222 -3.19 -7.34 19.64
N ASN A 223 -4.24 -8.18 19.71
CA ASN A 223 -5.02 -8.43 20.91
C ASN A 223 -4.75 -9.81 21.57
N ALA A 224 -3.68 -10.50 21.18
CA ALA A 224 -3.46 -11.90 21.59
C ALA A 224 -3.24 -12.09 23.11
N ALA A 225 -2.48 -11.18 23.75
CA ALA A 225 -2.25 -11.24 25.19
C ALA A 225 -3.09 -10.20 25.96
N ASN A 226 -3.50 -9.12 25.27
CA ASN A 226 -4.26 -8.04 25.89
C ASN A 226 -5.47 -7.67 25.01
N PRO A 227 -6.71 -7.82 25.51
CA PRO A 227 -7.92 -7.48 24.74
C PRO A 227 -8.03 -5.99 24.37
N ASN A 228 -7.25 -5.11 25.02
CA ASN A 228 -7.12 -3.69 24.66
C ASN A 228 -5.93 -3.43 23.75
N PHE A 229 -5.40 -4.47 23.14
CA PHE A 229 -4.24 -4.51 22.25
C PHE A 229 -2.92 -4.12 22.91
N GLU A 230 -1.87 -4.56 22.29
CA GLU A 230 -0.48 -4.22 22.61
C GLU A 230 0.32 -4.08 21.31
N ILE A 231 1.48 -3.47 21.39
CA ILE A 231 2.38 -3.25 20.25
C ILE A 231 3.68 -3.97 20.52
N ASP A 232 4.02 -4.89 19.65
CA ASP A 232 5.30 -5.58 19.63
C ASP A 232 6.18 -5.08 18.49
N VAL A 233 7.49 -5.07 18.70
CA VAL A 233 8.48 -4.83 17.64
C VAL A 233 9.29 -6.11 17.44
N ILE A 234 9.29 -6.59 16.20
CA ILE A 234 10.03 -7.78 15.78
C ILE A 234 11.22 -7.34 14.94
N ASP A 235 12.43 -7.75 15.35
CA ASP A 235 13.61 -7.64 14.52
C ASP A 235 13.62 -8.77 13.50
N MET A 236 13.51 -8.43 12.22
CA MET A 236 13.39 -9.40 11.13
C MET A 236 14.74 -9.91 10.64
N ARG A 237 15.88 -9.47 11.19
CA ARG A 237 17.21 -9.92 10.74
C ARG A 237 17.44 -11.40 11.04
N GLY A 238 17.72 -12.17 9.99
CA GLY A 238 18.03 -13.60 10.11
C GLY A 238 16.83 -14.49 10.41
N HIS A 239 15.63 -13.95 10.32
CA HIS A 239 14.37 -14.67 10.47
C HIS A 239 13.50 -14.45 9.23
N GLU A 240 12.79 -15.50 8.84
CA GLU A 240 11.80 -15.46 7.76
C GLU A 240 10.43 -15.84 8.30
N PRO A 241 9.33 -15.38 7.69
CA PRO A 241 7.99 -15.80 8.07
C PRO A 241 7.84 -17.34 8.01
N PRO A 242 6.97 -17.94 8.83
CA PRO A 242 6.01 -17.27 9.70
C PRO A 242 6.59 -16.92 11.07
N TYR A 243 6.25 -15.70 11.54
CA TYR A 243 6.51 -15.25 12.89
C TYR A 243 5.41 -15.69 13.85
N ARG A 244 5.60 -15.43 15.17
CA ARG A 244 4.61 -15.75 16.20
C ARG A 244 4.28 -14.51 17.01
N LEU A 245 3.01 -14.41 17.44
CA LEU A 245 2.61 -13.38 18.40
C LEU A 245 3.36 -13.56 19.70
N GLY A 246 3.80 -12.42 20.29
CA GLY A 246 4.65 -12.42 21.51
C GLY A 246 6.12 -12.77 21.25
N GLU A 247 6.55 -12.90 19.99
CA GLU A 247 7.97 -13.11 19.63
C GLU A 247 8.77 -11.80 19.65
N GLY A 248 8.07 -10.67 19.52
CA GLY A 248 8.63 -9.33 19.56
C GLY A 248 8.86 -8.80 20.98
N VAL A 249 9.42 -7.60 21.05
CA VAL A 249 9.51 -6.83 22.29
C VAL A 249 8.27 -5.96 22.40
N CYS A 250 7.47 -6.17 23.44
CA CYS A 250 6.31 -5.32 23.70
C CYS A 250 6.77 -3.92 24.11
N ILE A 251 6.32 -2.89 23.37
CA ILE A 251 6.67 -1.48 23.61
C ILE A 251 5.51 -0.64 24.14
N ALA A 252 4.26 -1.13 23.95
CA ALA A 252 3.07 -0.47 24.48
C ALA A 252 1.92 -1.48 24.64
N ALA A 253 1.15 -1.32 25.70
CA ALA A 253 -0.07 -2.08 25.93
C ALA A 253 -1.26 -1.14 26.23
N GLY A 254 -2.44 -1.48 25.71
CA GLY A 254 -3.67 -0.72 25.91
C GLY A 254 -4.27 -0.84 27.32
N SER A 255 -3.48 -1.25 28.30
CA SER A 255 -3.84 -1.36 29.71
C SER A 255 -3.12 -0.29 30.53
N PRO A 256 -3.77 0.32 31.54
CA PRO A 256 -3.08 1.21 32.49
C PRO A 256 -1.96 0.51 33.30
N TYR A 257 -1.84 -0.81 33.18
CA TYR A 257 -0.84 -1.62 33.92
C TYR A 257 0.40 -2.01 33.07
N GLY A 258 0.52 -1.50 31.84
CA GLY A 258 1.69 -1.76 30.98
C GLY A 258 1.77 -3.18 30.41
N CYS A 259 2.83 -3.47 29.67
CA CYS A 259 3.12 -4.81 29.19
C CYS A 259 3.60 -5.72 30.33
N GLU A 260 3.09 -6.96 30.42
CA GLU A 260 3.55 -7.93 31.43
C GLU A 260 5.03 -8.31 31.27
N HIS A 261 5.65 -8.02 30.13
CA HIS A 261 7.04 -8.33 29.79
C HIS A 261 8.00 -7.12 29.86
N GLY A 262 7.48 -5.90 30.06
CA GLY A 262 8.27 -4.69 30.30
C GLY A 262 8.22 -4.27 31.75
N GLU A 263 9.24 -3.55 32.26
CA GLU A 263 9.18 -2.93 33.58
C GLU A 263 7.97 -1.98 33.64
N PRO A 264 6.98 -2.23 34.52
CA PRO A 264 5.66 -1.60 34.47
C PRO A 264 5.61 -0.09 34.71
N ASP A 265 6.74 0.55 35.04
CA ASP A 265 6.79 1.94 35.51
C ASP A 265 7.71 2.86 34.69
N LYS A 266 8.24 2.44 33.56
CA LYS A 266 8.97 3.38 32.70
C LYS A 266 8.02 3.94 31.64
N PRO A 267 7.69 5.26 31.71
CA PRO A 267 7.05 5.92 30.57
C PRO A 267 7.97 5.72 29.35
N ILE A 268 7.37 5.52 28.17
CA ILE A 268 8.10 5.48 26.89
C ILE A 268 8.73 6.86 26.67
N THR A 269 9.86 7.10 27.32
CA THR A 269 10.60 8.37 27.21
C THR A 269 11.75 8.27 26.22
N GLU A 270 12.03 7.07 25.70
CA GLU A 270 13.11 6.83 24.74
C GLU A 270 12.72 5.71 23.76
N ALA A 271 11.69 5.96 22.92
CA ALA A 271 11.60 5.25 21.66
C ALA A 271 12.62 5.92 20.72
N TYR A 272 13.77 5.33 20.55
CA TYR A 272 14.68 5.71 19.48
C TYR A 272 14.06 5.20 18.16
N PHE A 273 13.45 6.12 17.42
CA PHE A 273 13.11 5.97 16.03
C PHE A 273 14.25 6.54 15.19
#